data_c155e3c95afd3ee898b000d254d8100d
#
_entry.id   c155e3c95afd3ee898b000d254d8100d
#
_cell.length_a   1.000
_cell.length_b   1.000
_cell.length_c   1.000
_cell.angle_alpha   90.00
_cell.angle_beta   90.00
_cell.angle_gamma   90.00
#
_symmetry.space_group_name_H-M   'P 1'
#
loop_
_entity.id
_entity.type
_entity.pdbx_description
1 polymer ?
#
loop_
_entity_poly.entity_id
_entity_poly.type
_entity_poly.pdbx_seq_one_letter_code
_entity_poly.pdbx_strand_id
1 'polypeptide(L)'
;MKSLILYMEKFDKEFMKKTPEEFVQYLVENLHIKAVCVGYDYSFGYKAQGDVKLLKWFGEKYGFKVFVTDVIKLDGKIVSSTYIRSIIKAGDMEKAERFLGRRYCIEGNVVKGLQNGRKMGIPTANVDYDVNMALP
;
A
#
# COMPACT_ATOMS: atom_id res chain seq x y z
N MET A 1 -2.91 -18.36 19.67
CA MET A 1 -3.67 -17.46 18.73
C MET A 1 -2.66 -16.53 18.08
N LYS A 2 -2.57 -16.48 16.74
CA LYS A 2 -1.71 -15.49 16.06
C LYS A 2 -2.52 -14.19 15.92
N SER A 3 -2.03 -13.09 16.49
CA SER A 3 -2.68 -11.78 16.38
C SER A 3 -2.01 -11.00 15.25
N LEU A 4 -2.83 -10.38 14.40
CA LEU A 4 -2.40 -9.41 13.40
C LEU A 4 -2.67 -8.00 13.97
N ILE A 5 -1.63 -7.16 13.99
CA ILE A 5 -1.72 -5.77 14.46
C ILE A 5 -1.40 -4.87 13.28
N LEU A 6 -2.29 -3.93 12.97
CA LEU A 6 -2.01 -2.84 12.04
C LEU A 6 -1.44 -1.66 12.83
N TYR A 7 -0.19 -1.33 12.58
CA TYR A 7 0.45 -0.15 13.14
C TYR A 7 0.49 0.95 12.09
N MET A 8 -0.17 2.08 12.36
CA MET A 8 -0.22 3.23 11.46
C MET A 8 0.57 4.37 12.08
N GLU A 9 1.71 4.70 11.47
CA GLU A 9 2.53 5.84 11.88
C GLU A 9 2.11 7.10 11.12
N LYS A 10 2.08 8.24 11.81
CA LYS A 10 1.84 9.53 11.17
C LYS A 10 3.07 9.95 10.38
N PHE A 11 2.95 9.95 9.06
CA PHE A 11 4.02 10.36 8.16
C PHE A 11 4.10 11.89 8.06
N ASP A 12 4.53 12.54 9.13
CA ASP A 12 4.72 14.00 9.18
C ASP A 12 6.14 14.42 8.77
N LYS A 13 6.38 15.75 8.81
CA LYS A 13 7.66 16.31 8.39
C LYS A 13 8.85 15.86 9.28
N GLU A 14 8.60 15.52 10.52
CA GLU A 14 9.61 15.05 11.45
C GLU A 14 9.97 13.61 11.16
N PHE A 15 8.96 12.74 11.04
CA PHE A 15 9.16 11.34 10.68
C PHE A 15 9.83 11.17 9.31
N MET A 16 9.43 12.00 8.33
CA MET A 16 10.00 11.99 6.98
C MET A 16 11.50 12.36 6.93
N LYS A 17 12.01 13.08 7.92
CA LYS A 17 13.43 13.49 8.00
C LYS A 17 14.33 12.45 8.66
N LYS A 18 13.78 11.39 9.24
CA LYS A 18 14.58 10.33 9.87
C LYS A 18 15.57 9.75 8.87
N THR A 19 16.83 9.69 9.27
CA THR A 19 17.88 8.97 8.53
C THR A 19 17.52 7.48 8.46
N PRO A 20 18.13 6.69 7.55
CA PRO A 20 17.92 5.25 7.54
C PRO A 20 18.20 4.57 8.89
N GLU A 21 19.23 5.00 9.60
CA GLU A 21 19.56 4.45 10.91
C GLU A 21 18.54 4.81 11.98
N GLU A 22 18.14 6.07 12.08
CA GLU A 22 17.09 6.51 13.03
C GLU A 22 15.75 5.80 12.77
N PHE A 23 15.41 5.55 11.51
CA PHE A 23 14.21 4.78 11.17
C PHE A 23 14.31 3.33 11.68
N VAL A 24 15.44 2.66 11.45
CA VAL A 24 15.64 1.28 11.93
C VAL A 24 15.68 1.22 13.45
N GLN A 25 16.37 2.16 14.11
CA GLN A 25 16.36 2.25 15.58
C GLN A 25 14.94 2.41 16.11
N TYR A 26 14.14 3.28 15.50
CA TYR A 26 12.73 3.45 15.84
C TYR A 26 11.96 2.13 15.79
N LEU A 27 12.14 1.31 14.74
CA LEU A 27 11.49 -0.01 14.62
C LEU A 27 11.97 -0.99 15.70
N VAL A 28 13.26 -1.00 16.01
CA VAL A 28 13.85 -1.91 17.00
C VAL A 28 13.42 -1.54 18.42
N GLU A 29 13.49 -0.25 18.78
CA GLU A 29 13.25 0.24 20.13
C GLU A 29 11.76 0.30 20.47
N ASN A 30 10.92 0.75 19.54
CA ASN A 30 9.48 0.95 19.81
C ASN A 30 8.63 -0.26 19.44
N LEU A 31 8.99 -1.02 18.39
CA LEU A 31 8.21 -2.16 17.94
C LEU A 31 8.87 -3.50 18.28
N HIS A 32 10.09 -3.48 18.82
CA HIS A 32 10.84 -4.68 19.22
C HIS A 32 10.88 -5.77 18.13
N ILE A 33 11.06 -5.33 16.88
CA ILE A 33 11.02 -6.19 15.70
C ILE A 33 12.04 -7.36 15.82
N LYS A 34 11.64 -8.54 15.39
CA LYS A 34 12.51 -9.73 15.27
C LYS A 34 12.80 -10.10 13.82
N ALA A 35 11.93 -9.63 12.92
CA ALA A 35 12.07 -9.80 11.47
C ALA A 35 11.31 -8.72 10.74
N VAL A 36 11.77 -8.39 9.54
CA VAL A 36 11.04 -7.55 8.57
C VAL A 36 10.91 -8.29 7.25
N CYS A 37 9.81 -8.07 6.54
CA CYS A 37 9.58 -8.57 5.21
C CYS A 37 9.32 -7.38 4.29
N VAL A 38 10.11 -7.24 3.23
CA VAL A 38 10.06 -6.08 2.33
C VAL A 38 10.11 -6.52 0.87
N GLY A 39 9.65 -5.69 -0.05
CA GLY A 39 9.82 -5.89 -1.48
C GLY A 39 11.29 -5.70 -1.91
N TYR A 40 11.64 -6.23 -3.06
CA TYR A 40 12.98 -6.12 -3.65
C TYR A 40 13.41 -4.65 -3.91
N ASP A 41 12.44 -3.77 -4.13
CA ASP A 41 12.60 -2.34 -4.43
C ASP A 41 12.36 -1.42 -3.22
N TYR A 42 12.35 -2.02 -2.03
CA TYR A 42 12.09 -1.27 -0.80
C TYR A 42 13.17 -0.23 -0.54
N SER A 43 12.72 0.96 -0.24
CA SER A 43 13.58 2.07 0.19
C SER A 43 13.00 2.74 1.44
N PHE A 44 13.85 3.31 2.28
CA PHE A 44 13.46 3.91 3.55
C PHE A 44 14.40 5.04 3.98
N GLY A 45 14.02 5.75 5.03
CA GLY A 45 14.74 6.89 5.54
C GLY A 45 14.61 8.14 4.66
N TYR A 46 15.20 9.21 5.11
CA TYR A 46 15.13 10.51 4.44
C TYR A 46 15.58 10.43 2.98
N LYS A 47 14.74 10.91 2.05
CA LYS A 47 14.97 10.87 0.59
C LYS A 47 15.30 9.47 0.05
N ALA A 48 14.73 8.43 0.66
CA ALA A 48 14.95 7.04 0.24
C ALA A 48 16.44 6.62 0.20
N GLN A 49 17.25 7.12 1.14
CA GLN A 49 18.69 6.81 1.20
C GLN A 49 18.98 5.39 1.67
N GLY A 50 18.03 4.72 2.33
CA GLY A 50 18.13 3.32 2.72
C GLY A 50 17.59 2.40 1.61
N ASP A 51 18.29 1.32 1.35
CA ASP A 51 17.90 0.25 0.44
C ASP A 51 17.89 -1.11 1.15
N VAL A 52 17.53 -2.17 0.42
CA VAL A 52 17.50 -3.54 0.95
C VAL A 52 18.88 -3.99 1.46
N LYS A 53 19.98 -3.57 0.84
CA LYS A 53 21.34 -3.94 1.27
C LYS A 53 21.66 -3.31 2.61
N LEU A 54 21.37 -2.03 2.75
CA LEU A 54 21.55 -1.30 4.01
C LEU A 54 20.64 -1.86 5.11
N LEU A 55 19.40 -2.24 4.77
CA LEU A 55 18.48 -2.86 5.73
C LEU A 55 19.00 -4.22 6.24
N LYS A 56 19.59 -5.05 5.38
CA LYS A 56 20.24 -6.30 5.77
C LYS A 56 21.42 -6.05 6.71
N TRP A 57 22.25 -5.07 6.40
CA TRP A 57 23.36 -4.67 7.28
C TRP A 57 22.86 -4.24 8.66
N PHE A 58 21.78 -3.44 8.73
CA PHE A 58 21.15 -3.10 10.00
C PHE A 58 20.55 -4.32 10.70
N GLY A 59 20.01 -5.28 9.95
CA GLY A 59 19.51 -6.54 10.50
C GLY A 59 20.60 -7.31 11.26
N GLU A 60 21.82 -7.38 10.70
CA GLU A 60 22.98 -7.97 11.37
C GLU A 60 23.41 -7.15 12.59
N LYS A 61 23.46 -5.82 12.45
CA LYS A 61 23.86 -4.89 13.53
C LYS A 61 22.91 -4.91 14.72
N TYR A 62 21.60 -4.94 14.49
CA TYR A 62 20.56 -4.83 15.53
C TYR A 62 19.86 -6.15 15.86
N GLY A 63 20.24 -7.25 15.24
CA GLY A 63 19.79 -8.60 15.61
C GLY A 63 18.38 -8.94 15.11
N PHE A 64 17.95 -8.46 13.95
CA PHE A 64 16.69 -8.85 13.31
C PHE A 64 16.89 -9.46 11.93
N LYS A 65 15.97 -10.32 11.50
CA LYS A 65 16.03 -10.97 10.17
C LYS A 65 15.38 -10.11 9.11
N VAL A 66 15.94 -10.12 7.90
CA VAL A 66 15.38 -9.42 6.73
C VAL A 66 14.99 -10.43 5.65
N PHE A 67 13.70 -10.50 5.35
CA PHE A 67 13.16 -11.29 4.25
C PHE A 67 12.82 -10.34 3.09
N VAL A 68 13.30 -10.68 1.91
CA VAL A 68 13.06 -9.89 0.70
C VAL A 68 12.19 -10.71 -0.23
N THR A 69 11.05 -10.15 -0.64
CA THR A 69 10.17 -10.80 -1.61
C THR A 69 10.63 -10.46 -3.03
N ASP A 70 10.64 -11.48 -3.89
CA ASP A 70 10.95 -11.32 -5.30
C ASP A 70 9.84 -10.59 -6.06
N VAL A 71 10.19 -10.15 -7.27
CA VAL A 71 9.25 -9.54 -8.22
C VAL A 71 8.21 -10.57 -8.66
N ILE A 72 6.94 -10.25 -8.43
CA ILE A 72 5.84 -11.02 -9.01
C ILE A 72 5.53 -10.45 -10.40
N LYS A 73 5.51 -11.32 -11.40
CA LYS A 73 5.11 -10.99 -12.77
C LYS A 73 3.88 -11.79 -13.17
N LEU A 74 2.95 -11.14 -13.85
CA LEU A 74 1.81 -11.74 -14.50
C LEU A 74 1.75 -11.24 -15.94
N ASP A 75 1.59 -12.16 -16.91
CA ASP A 75 1.60 -11.83 -18.35
C ASP A 75 2.82 -10.99 -18.78
N GLY A 76 4.01 -11.28 -18.22
CA GLY A 76 5.25 -10.54 -18.49
C GLY A 76 5.32 -9.13 -17.89
N LYS A 77 4.30 -8.68 -17.17
CA LYS A 77 4.26 -7.37 -16.49
C LYS A 77 4.47 -7.54 -14.99
N ILE A 78 5.20 -6.59 -14.40
CA ILE A 78 5.39 -6.54 -12.94
C ILE A 78 4.06 -6.18 -12.29
N VAL A 79 3.65 -6.96 -11.28
CA VAL A 79 2.51 -6.64 -10.44
C VAL A 79 2.92 -5.51 -9.50
N SER A 80 2.43 -4.31 -9.76
CA SER A 80 2.71 -3.12 -8.97
C SER A 80 1.46 -2.25 -8.80
N SER A 81 1.40 -1.51 -7.70
CA SER A 81 0.29 -0.57 -7.44
C SER A 81 0.11 0.45 -8.57
N THR A 82 1.20 0.96 -9.14
CA THR A 82 1.18 1.92 -10.25
C THR A 82 0.53 1.30 -11.49
N TYR A 83 0.94 0.09 -11.87
CA TYR A 83 0.38 -0.61 -13.02
C TYR A 83 -1.10 -0.96 -12.80
N ILE A 84 -1.46 -1.48 -11.62
CA ILE A 84 -2.86 -1.80 -11.30
C ILE A 84 -3.74 -0.55 -11.35
N ARG A 85 -3.30 0.58 -10.79
CA ARG A 85 -4.03 1.85 -10.90
C ARG A 85 -4.23 2.30 -12.35
N SER A 86 -3.23 2.09 -13.23
CA SER A 86 -3.38 2.42 -14.65
C SER A 86 -4.42 1.55 -15.36
N ILE A 87 -4.49 0.26 -15.03
CA ILE A 87 -5.49 -0.67 -15.57
C ILE A 87 -6.91 -0.25 -15.11
N ILE A 88 -7.08 0.06 -13.81
CA ILE A 88 -8.36 0.51 -13.26
C ILE A 88 -8.82 1.80 -13.97
N LYS A 89 -7.93 2.80 -14.09
CA LYS A 89 -8.24 4.06 -14.77
C LYS A 89 -8.58 3.89 -16.26
N ALA A 90 -8.08 2.82 -16.90
CA ALA A 90 -8.43 2.47 -18.27
C ALA A 90 -9.77 1.72 -18.39
N GLY A 91 -10.42 1.37 -17.26
CA GLY A 91 -11.68 0.62 -17.24
C GLY A 91 -11.53 -0.89 -17.51
N ASP A 92 -10.30 -1.41 -17.60
CA ASP A 92 -10.05 -2.84 -17.84
C ASP A 92 -10.18 -3.63 -16.53
N MET A 93 -11.42 -3.82 -16.08
CA MET A 93 -11.70 -4.40 -14.76
C MET A 93 -11.39 -5.89 -14.68
N GLU A 94 -11.48 -6.63 -15.78
CA GLU A 94 -11.11 -8.06 -15.82
C GLU A 94 -9.61 -8.23 -15.58
N LYS A 95 -8.81 -7.40 -16.25
CA LYS A 95 -7.36 -7.39 -16.05
C LYS A 95 -6.99 -6.90 -14.66
N ALA A 96 -7.70 -5.89 -14.14
CA ALA A 96 -7.49 -5.41 -12.77
C ALA A 96 -7.73 -6.53 -11.74
N GLU A 97 -8.81 -7.31 -11.89
CA GLU A 97 -9.12 -8.46 -11.04
C GLU A 97 -7.98 -9.51 -11.07
N ARG A 98 -7.48 -9.84 -12.27
CA ARG A 98 -6.38 -10.79 -12.43
C ARG A 98 -5.11 -10.32 -11.72
N PHE A 99 -4.74 -9.04 -11.85
CA PHE A 99 -3.55 -8.47 -11.22
C PHE A 99 -3.69 -8.24 -9.71
N LEU A 100 -4.91 -7.98 -9.23
CA LEU A 100 -5.22 -7.87 -7.80
C LEU A 100 -5.37 -9.23 -7.10
N GLY A 101 -5.69 -10.30 -7.85
CA GLY A 101 -6.09 -11.60 -7.31
C GLY A 101 -7.47 -11.58 -6.63
N ARG A 102 -8.23 -10.51 -6.78
CA ARG A 102 -9.59 -10.30 -6.25
C ARG A 102 -10.31 -9.22 -7.03
N ARG A 103 -11.63 -9.19 -6.93
CA ARG A 103 -12.41 -8.07 -7.49
C ARG A 103 -12.02 -6.75 -6.87
N TYR A 104 -11.96 -5.72 -7.69
CA TYR A 104 -11.79 -4.36 -7.21
C TYR A 104 -13.11 -3.87 -6.60
N CYS A 105 -13.08 -3.42 -5.37
CA CYS A 105 -14.25 -2.93 -4.65
C CYS A 105 -14.03 -1.48 -4.25
N ILE A 106 -15.09 -0.69 -4.31
CA ILE A 106 -15.18 0.67 -3.77
C ILE A 106 -16.11 0.60 -2.58
N GLU A 107 -15.66 1.05 -1.44
CA GLU A 107 -16.45 1.15 -0.21
C GLU A 107 -16.74 2.62 0.09
N GLY A 108 -17.96 2.90 0.52
CA GLY A 108 -18.36 4.24 0.88
C GLY A 108 -19.79 4.29 1.42
N ASN A 109 -20.17 5.43 1.96
CA ASN A 109 -21.51 5.64 2.47
C ASN A 109 -22.45 6.07 1.35
N VAL A 110 -23.68 5.51 1.36
CA VAL A 110 -24.71 5.98 0.43
C VAL A 110 -25.21 7.35 0.90
N VAL A 111 -25.07 8.34 0.04
CA VAL A 111 -25.46 9.72 0.31
C VAL A 111 -26.57 10.18 -0.61
N LYS A 112 -27.37 11.15 -0.14
CA LYS A 112 -28.45 11.73 -0.93
C LYS A 112 -27.89 12.68 -1.99
N GLY A 113 -28.07 12.34 -3.26
CA GLY A 113 -27.71 13.19 -4.39
C GLY A 113 -28.92 13.97 -4.94
N LEU A 114 -28.81 14.46 -6.19
CA LEU A 114 -29.83 15.25 -6.88
C LEU A 114 -31.10 14.47 -7.22
N GLN A 115 -31.10 13.15 -7.03
CA GLN A 115 -32.24 12.24 -7.27
C GLN A 115 -32.78 12.27 -8.72
N ASN A 116 -31.96 12.68 -9.69
CA ASN A 116 -32.39 12.77 -11.09
C ASN A 116 -32.79 11.40 -11.66
N GLY A 117 -32.06 10.33 -11.31
CA GLY A 117 -32.39 8.97 -11.73
C GLY A 117 -33.79 8.54 -11.25
N ARG A 118 -34.17 8.91 -10.01
CA ARG A 118 -35.52 8.61 -9.49
C ARG A 118 -36.63 9.31 -10.28
N LYS A 119 -36.40 10.56 -10.74
CA LYS A 119 -37.34 11.30 -11.58
C LYS A 119 -37.48 10.68 -12.97
N MET A 120 -36.46 9.97 -13.44
CA MET A 120 -36.42 9.27 -14.72
C MET A 120 -36.84 7.80 -14.64
N GLY A 121 -37.32 7.34 -13.47
CA GLY A 121 -37.74 5.95 -13.25
C GLY A 121 -36.58 4.97 -13.02
N ILE A 122 -35.33 5.43 -12.98
CA ILE A 122 -34.13 4.61 -12.76
C ILE A 122 -33.44 5.07 -11.47
N PRO A 123 -33.80 4.51 -10.30
CA PRO A 123 -33.17 4.89 -9.04
C PRO A 123 -31.66 4.57 -9.06
N THR A 124 -30.84 5.56 -8.71
CA THR A 124 -29.39 5.42 -8.58
C THR A 124 -28.97 5.73 -7.14
N ALA A 125 -27.93 5.06 -6.68
CA ALA A 125 -27.27 5.37 -5.42
C ALA A 125 -26.05 6.26 -5.68
N ASN A 126 -25.86 7.29 -4.86
CA ASN A 126 -24.63 8.07 -4.81
C ASN A 126 -23.79 7.53 -3.65
N VAL A 127 -22.55 7.16 -3.93
CA VAL A 127 -21.63 6.65 -2.94
C VAL A 127 -20.57 7.71 -2.69
N ASP A 128 -20.47 8.14 -1.43
CA ASP A 128 -19.35 8.97 -0.96
C ASP A 128 -18.17 8.04 -0.69
N TYR A 129 -17.09 8.22 -1.43
CA TYR A 129 -15.90 7.37 -1.39
C TYR A 129 -14.64 8.22 -1.21
N ASP A 130 -13.55 7.61 -0.75
CA ASP A 130 -12.25 8.29 -0.63
C ASP A 130 -11.77 8.77 -2.01
N VAL A 131 -11.59 10.09 -2.14
CA VAL A 131 -11.13 10.74 -3.38
C VAL A 131 -9.77 10.26 -3.89
N ASN A 132 -8.99 9.58 -3.04
CA ASN A 132 -7.71 8.99 -3.40
C ASN A 132 -7.85 7.59 -4.04
N MET A 133 -9.05 7.01 -4.07
CA MET A 133 -9.28 5.74 -4.74
C MET A 133 -9.16 5.88 -6.26
N ALA A 134 -8.56 4.87 -6.90
CA ALA A 134 -8.54 4.81 -8.35
C ALA A 134 -9.94 4.44 -8.86
N LEU A 135 -10.49 5.22 -9.77
CA LEU A 135 -11.76 4.94 -10.45
C LEU A 135 -11.49 4.62 -11.92
N PRO A 136 -12.36 3.77 -12.53
CA PRO A 136 -12.36 3.54 -13.97
C PRO A 136 -12.75 4.77 -14.75
#